data_30233b222381abacc5cd40aa7de5ccc3
#
_entry.id   30233b222381abacc5cd40aa7de5ccc3
#
_cell.length_a   1.000
_cell.length_b   1.000
_cell.length_c   1.000
_cell.angle_alpha   90.00
_cell.angle_beta   90.00
_cell.angle_gamma   90.00
#
_symmetry.space_group_name_H-M   'P 1'
#
loop_
_entity.id
_entity.type
_entity.pdbx_description
1 polymer ?
#
loop_
_entity_poly.entity_id
_entity_poly.type
_entity_poly.pdbx_seq_one_letter_code
_entity_poly.pdbx_strand_id
1 'polypeptide(L)'
;MPLVTRVVAPNPGPYTGPGTNTWILGAGPVVVVIDPGPDDDRHLAAIEKKLAGATVGVVLVTHSHPDHLPLAERLAGAHGATVRRYPELGDGDVVRAGTLNVTALYTPGHSADHLCFWLAGDRVVFTGDLVLGKGSSMVTYPEGNVAAYLRSLDRLIALEPRMLFPGHWDPVTSAMAKLEEYRTHRLEREAQVLAEVRRGPSTARELTRRVYGPALGEELLVAAEMTMRAHLEKLVDEGKVRMVGPQNEIFEPATGQVS
;
A
#
# COMPACT_ATOMS: atom_id res chain seq x y z
N MET A 1 0.46 -23.47 7.92
CA MET A 1 -0.10 -22.19 7.45
C MET A 1 -1.59 -22.23 7.75
N PRO A 2 -2.18 -21.21 8.37
CA PRO A 2 -3.63 -21.14 8.53
C PRO A 2 -4.27 -21.18 7.14
N LEU A 3 -5.53 -21.61 7.06
CA LEU A 3 -6.26 -21.50 5.81
C LEU A 3 -6.42 -20.02 5.47
N VAL A 4 -5.98 -19.64 4.29
CA VAL A 4 -6.15 -18.27 3.74
C VAL A 4 -7.02 -18.38 2.50
N THR A 5 -8.19 -17.74 2.55
CA THR A 5 -9.14 -17.72 1.45
C THR A 5 -9.18 -16.30 0.87
N ARG A 6 -9.10 -16.18 -0.45
CA ARG A 6 -9.24 -14.91 -1.16
C ARG A 6 -10.65 -14.75 -1.71
N VAL A 7 -11.22 -13.56 -1.56
CA VAL A 7 -12.43 -13.11 -2.24
C VAL A 7 -12.08 -11.82 -2.99
N VAL A 8 -12.25 -11.81 -4.30
CA VAL A 8 -11.94 -10.62 -5.12
C VAL A 8 -13.21 -9.79 -5.29
N ALA A 9 -13.14 -8.52 -4.95
CA ALA A 9 -14.24 -7.57 -5.12
C ALA A 9 -14.51 -7.28 -6.60
N PRO A 10 -15.77 -7.06 -7.01
CA PRO A 10 -16.14 -6.79 -8.40
C PRO A 10 -15.92 -5.31 -8.80
N ASN A 11 -14.74 -4.78 -8.49
CA ASN A 11 -14.32 -3.40 -8.74
C ASN A 11 -13.05 -3.31 -9.62
N PRO A 12 -13.01 -4.01 -10.80
CA PRO A 12 -11.83 -3.95 -11.66
C PRO A 12 -11.61 -2.54 -12.20
N GLY A 13 -10.33 -2.13 -12.26
CA GLY A 13 -9.97 -0.79 -12.72
C GLY A 13 -8.48 -0.59 -12.91
N PRO A 14 -8.07 0.61 -13.37
CA PRO A 14 -6.65 0.94 -13.57
C PRO A 14 -5.81 0.85 -12.29
N TYR A 15 -6.40 1.12 -11.12
CA TYR A 15 -5.75 1.13 -9.82
C TYR A 15 -5.94 -0.19 -9.07
N THR A 16 -7.07 -0.84 -9.24
CA THR A 16 -7.46 -2.07 -8.53
C THR A 16 -7.15 -3.36 -9.31
N GLY A 17 -6.73 -3.24 -10.57
CA GLY A 17 -6.48 -4.39 -11.44
C GLY A 17 -7.73 -5.27 -11.61
N PRO A 18 -7.69 -6.56 -11.21
CA PRO A 18 -8.85 -7.44 -11.28
C PRO A 18 -9.92 -7.16 -10.21
N GLY A 19 -9.59 -6.36 -9.20
CA GLY A 19 -10.38 -6.00 -8.03
C GLY A 19 -9.57 -6.07 -6.75
N THR A 20 -10.16 -5.58 -5.65
CA THR A 20 -9.56 -5.61 -4.32
C THR A 20 -9.67 -7.00 -3.71
N ASN A 21 -8.61 -7.46 -3.07
CA ASN A 21 -8.56 -8.73 -2.37
C ASN A 21 -9.05 -8.58 -0.93
N THR A 22 -10.13 -9.25 -0.59
CA THR A 22 -10.49 -9.55 0.79
C THR A 22 -9.86 -10.87 1.20
N TRP A 23 -9.19 -10.92 2.35
CA TRP A 23 -8.55 -12.10 2.87
C TRP A 23 -9.29 -12.63 4.11
N ILE A 24 -9.69 -13.90 4.08
CA ILE A 24 -10.30 -14.61 5.22
C ILE A 24 -9.26 -15.56 5.76
N LEU A 25 -8.92 -15.41 7.04
CA LEU A 25 -7.89 -16.18 7.73
C LEU A 25 -8.50 -17.09 8.80
N GLY A 26 -8.18 -18.36 8.75
CA GLY A 26 -8.58 -19.36 9.74
C GLY A 26 -9.33 -20.54 9.12
N ALA A 27 -9.39 -21.65 9.87
CA ALA A 27 -10.10 -22.88 9.50
C ALA A 27 -11.12 -23.30 10.57
N GLY A 28 -11.23 -22.53 11.65
CA GLY A 28 -12.13 -22.80 12.77
C GLY A 28 -13.45 -22.05 12.67
N PRO A 29 -14.26 -22.11 13.72
CA PRO A 29 -15.55 -21.42 13.77
C PRO A 29 -15.43 -19.91 13.86
N VAL A 30 -14.25 -19.38 14.19
CA VAL A 30 -13.95 -17.95 14.26
C VAL A 30 -12.79 -17.63 13.34
N VAL A 31 -12.97 -16.63 12.48
CA VAL A 31 -12.00 -16.19 11.47
C VAL A 31 -11.69 -14.71 11.59
N VAL A 32 -10.60 -14.29 10.95
CA VAL A 32 -10.23 -12.89 10.74
C VAL A 32 -10.52 -12.54 9.30
N VAL A 33 -11.07 -11.35 9.04
CA VAL A 33 -11.22 -10.81 7.70
C VAL A 33 -10.32 -9.56 7.58
N ILE A 34 -9.53 -9.49 6.51
CA ILE A 34 -8.69 -8.34 6.19
C ILE A 34 -9.20 -7.69 4.90
N ASP A 35 -9.37 -6.37 4.92
CA ASP A 35 -9.82 -5.52 3.83
C ASP A 35 -11.12 -6.06 3.18
N PRO A 36 -12.27 -5.87 3.80
CA PRO A 36 -13.54 -6.37 3.26
C PRO A 36 -13.96 -5.67 1.96
N GLY A 37 -13.25 -4.61 1.55
CA GLY A 37 -13.41 -4.01 0.23
C GLY A 37 -14.44 -2.88 0.15
N PRO A 38 -14.88 -2.56 -1.08
CA PRO A 38 -15.91 -1.55 -1.31
C PRO A 38 -17.28 -2.03 -0.79
N ASP A 39 -18.17 -1.09 -0.46
CA ASP A 39 -19.54 -1.41 -0.04
C ASP A 39 -20.38 -1.85 -1.27
N ASP A 40 -20.28 -3.13 -1.60
CA ASP A 40 -20.97 -3.80 -2.70
C ASP A 40 -21.68 -5.06 -2.18
N ASP A 41 -22.99 -5.17 -2.41
CA ASP A 41 -23.81 -6.30 -1.95
C ASP A 41 -23.36 -7.64 -2.53
N ARG A 42 -22.86 -7.65 -3.79
CA ARG A 42 -22.36 -8.87 -4.45
C ARG A 42 -21.08 -9.33 -3.77
N HIS A 43 -20.22 -8.37 -3.35
CA HIS A 43 -18.99 -8.68 -2.64
C HIS A 43 -19.28 -9.21 -1.23
N LEU A 44 -20.17 -8.55 -0.50
CA LEU A 44 -20.63 -9.04 0.81
C LEU A 44 -21.16 -10.48 0.70
N ALA A 45 -22.06 -10.73 -0.24
CA ALA A 45 -22.60 -12.09 -0.45
C ALA A 45 -21.51 -13.12 -0.81
N ALA A 46 -20.47 -12.71 -1.57
CA ALA A 46 -19.35 -13.57 -1.88
C ALA A 46 -18.48 -13.88 -0.65
N ILE A 47 -18.25 -12.90 0.22
CA ILE A 47 -17.55 -13.09 1.51
C ILE A 47 -18.35 -14.05 2.38
N GLU A 48 -19.64 -13.80 2.61
CA GLU A 48 -20.54 -14.64 3.42
C GLU A 48 -20.57 -16.09 2.93
N LYS A 49 -20.65 -16.29 1.62
CA LYS A 49 -20.55 -17.62 1.01
C LYS A 49 -19.23 -18.32 1.34
N LYS A 50 -18.11 -17.59 1.39
CA LYS A 50 -16.78 -18.14 1.70
C LYS A 50 -16.57 -18.38 3.17
N LEU A 51 -17.25 -17.64 4.05
CA LEU A 51 -17.26 -17.88 5.48
C LEU A 51 -17.88 -19.25 5.82
N ALA A 52 -18.81 -19.75 5.00
CA ALA A 52 -19.41 -21.08 5.13
C ALA A 52 -19.94 -21.38 6.55
N GLY A 53 -20.50 -20.38 7.23
CA GLY A 53 -21.02 -20.47 8.60
C GLY A 53 -20.03 -20.17 9.71
N ALA A 54 -18.75 -19.86 9.39
CA ALA A 54 -17.82 -19.33 10.37
C ALA A 54 -18.22 -17.90 10.78
N THR A 55 -17.95 -17.54 12.01
CA THR A 55 -18.18 -16.19 12.54
C THR A 55 -16.93 -15.33 12.32
N VAL A 56 -17.10 -14.10 11.86
CA VAL A 56 -16.02 -13.12 11.83
C VAL A 56 -15.76 -12.65 13.27
N GLY A 57 -14.57 -12.90 13.81
CA GLY A 57 -14.18 -12.45 15.15
C GLY A 57 -13.66 -11.02 15.16
N VAL A 58 -13.01 -10.60 14.07
CA VAL A 58 -12.48 -9.26 13.88
C VAL A 58 -12.33 -8.97 12.39
N VAL A 59 -12.59 -7.71 12.02
CA VAL A 59 -12.27 -7.14 10.71
C VAL A 59 -11.06 -6.24 10.87
N LEU A 60 -10.01 -6.52 10.11
CA LEU A 60 -8.80 -5.72 10.04
C LEU A 60 -8.79 -4.92 8.74
N VAL A 61 -8.38 -3.66 8.80
CA VAL A 61 -8.28 -2.81 7.61
C VAL A 61 -6.86 -2.29 7.49
N THR A 62 -6.27 -2.47 6.31
CA THR A 62 -4.89 -2.02 6.06
C THR A 62 -4.80 -0.51 5.99
N HIS A 63 -5.76 0.15 5.34
CA HIS A 63 -5.83 1.60 5.21
C HIS A 63 -7.22 2.06 4.77
N SER A 64 -7.48 3.37 4.79
CA SER A 64 -8.82 3.92 4.64
C SER A 64 -9.27 4.21 3.20
N HIS A 65 -8.56 3.71 2.18
CA HIS A 65 -8.99 3.91 0.80
C HIS A 65 -10.38 3.31 0.50
N PRO A 66 -11.12 3.92 -0.46
CA PRO A 66 -12.52 3.56 -0.73
C PRO A 66 -12.75 2.13 -1.22
N ASP A 67 -11.71 1.46 -1.62
CA ASP A 67 -11.77 0.07 -2.09
C ASP A 67 -11.34 -0.96 -1.03
N HIS A 68 -10.93 -0.52 0.19
CA HIS A 68 -10.53 -1.39 1.30
C HIS A 68 -11.47 -1.30 2.52
N LEU A 69 -11.85 -0.08 2.92
CA LEU A 69 -12.54 0.18 4.18
C LEU A 69 -14.08 0.06 4.14
N PRO A 70 -14.82 0.53 3.12
CA PRO A 70 -16.24 0.86 3.26
C PRO A 70 -17.14 -0.28 3.75
N LEU A 71 -16.87 -1.53 3.36
CA LEU A 71 -17.68 -2.67 3.78
C LEU A 71 -17.40 -3.13 5.22
N ALA A 72 -16.37 -2.60 5.89
CA ALA A 72 -15.86 -3.11 7.16
C ALA A 72 -16.90 -3.09 8.29
N GLU A 73 -17.55 -1.95 8.50
CA GLU A 73 -18.54 -1.80 9.59
C GLU A 73 -19.79 -2.66 9.35
N ARG A 74 -20.22 -2.75 8.09
CA ARG A 74 -21.38 -3.57 7.73
C ARG A 74 -21.13 -5.05 7.94
N LEU A 75 -19.96 -5.55 7.52
CA LEU A 75 -19.56 -6.94 7.75
C LEU A 75 -19.38 -7.23 9.25
N ALA A 76 -18.69 -6.34 9.96
CA ALA A 76 -18.49 -6.48 11.41
C ALA A 76 -19.81 -6.51 12.16
N GLY A 77 -20.73 -5.60 11.85
CA GLY A 77 -22.06 -5.54 12.47
C GLY A 77 -22.89 -6.82 12.26
N ALA A 78 -22.82 -7.44 11.08
CA ALA A 78 -23.51 -8.68 10.78
C ALA A 78 -23.04 -9.87 11.65
N HIS A 79 -21.79 -9.86 12.12
CA HIS A 79 -21.17 -10.92 12.92
C HIS A 79 -20.96 -10.57 14.40
N GLY A 80 -21.32 -9.34 14.84
CA GLY A 80 -20.99 -8.84 16.17
C GLY A 80 -19.48 -8.67 16.40
N ALA A 81 -18.72 -8.47 15.32
CA ALA A 81 -17.29 -8.28 15.33
C ALA A 81 -16.92 -6.79 15.53
N THR A 82 -15.65 -6.53 15.73
CA THR A 82 -15.10 -5.17 15.78
C THR A 82 -14.23 -4.90 14.56
N VAL A 83 -14.25 -3.67 14.06
CA VAL A 83 -13.30 -3.19 13.07
C VAL A 83 -12.06 -2.67 13.80
N ARG A 84 -10.88 -3.06 13.34
CA ARG A 84 -9.60 -2.61 13.89
C ARG A 84 -8.72 -2.09 12.75
N ARG A 85 -8.26 -0.86 12.89
CA ARG A 85 -7.44 -0.13 11.93
C ARG A 85 -6.61 0.93 12.65
N TYR A 86 -5.69 1.57 11.95
CA TYR A 86 -4.99 2.75 12.47
C TYR A 86 -5.98 3.92 12.67
N PRO A 87 -5.86 4.76 13.73
CA PRO A 87 -4.81 4.72 14.77
C PRO A 87 -5.14 3.83 15.98
N GLU A 88 -6.36 3.26 16.10
CA GLU A 88 -6.78 2.45 17.26
C GLU A 88 -6.00 1.13 17.35
N LEU A 89 -5.44 0.67 16.22
CA LEU A 89 -4.52 -0.44 16.12
C LEU A 89 -3.13 0.10 15.77
N GLY A 90 -2.22 0.08 16.73
CA GLY A 90 -0.89 0.63 16.62
C GLY A 90 0.16 -0.38 16.15
N ASP A 91 1.38 0.12 16.04
CA ASP A 91 2.53 -0.68 15.66
C ASP A 91 2.89 -1.74 16.71
N GLY A 92 3.03 -2.99 16.30
CA GLY A 92 3.33 -4.13 17.17
C GLY A 92 2.13 -4.69 17.94
N ASP A 93 0.94 -4.09 17.81
CA ASP A 93 -0.27 -4.62 18.44
C ASP A 93 -0.60 -6.00 17.89
N VAL A 94 -1.02 -6.90 18.78
CA VAL A 94 -1.39 -8.27 18.43
C VAL A 94 -2.89 -8.47 18.59
N VAL A 95 -3.55 -8.72 17.46
CA VAL A 95 -4.96 -9.10 17.42
C VAL A 95 -5.08 -10.62 17.53
N ARG A 96 -5.89 -11.09 18.49
CA ARG A 96 -6.15 -12.51 18.71
C ARG A 96 -7.58 -12.86 18.31
N ALA A 97 -7.72 -13.86 17.43
CA ALA A 97 -9.02 -14.40 17.03
C ALA A 97 -8.91 -15.91 16.81
N GLY A 98 -9.67 -16.68 17.58
CA GLY A 98 -9.52 -18.14 17.61
C GLY A 98 -8.09 -18.55 17.97
N THR A 99 -7.43 -19.28 17.07
CA THR A 99 -6.01 -19.70 17.21
C THR A 99 -5.02 -18.75 16.56
N LEU A 100 -5.51 -17.67 15.94
CA LEU A 100 -4.66 -16.74 15.18
C LEU A 100 -4.11 -15.63 16.08
N ASN A 101 -2.85 -15.30 15.86
CA ASN A 101 -2.20 -14.10 16.37
C ASN A 101 -1.70 -13.29 15.17
N VAL A 102 -2.33 -12.16 14.93
CA VAL A 102 -2.01 -11.26 13.82
C VAL A 102 -1.36 -10.01 14.38
N THR A 103 -0.12 -9.75 14.01
CA THR A 103 0.60 -8.54 14.45
C THR A 103 0.40 -7.43 13.44
N ALA A 104 -0.06 -6.27 13.89
CA ALA A 104 -0.11 -5.06 13.09
C ALA A 104 1.30 -4.45 12.97
N LEU A 105 1.67 -4.10 11.77
CA LEU A 105 2.91 -3.40 11.46
C LEU A 105 2.54 -2.04 10.86
N TYR A 106 2.86 -0.96 11.54
CA TYR A 106 2.65 0.37 10.98
C TYR A 106 3.65 0.60 9.85
N THR A 107 3.12 0.72 8.63
CA THR A 107 3.88 0.76 7.37
C THR A 107 3.42 1.93 6.48
N PRO A 108 3.57 3.17 6.96
CA PRO A 108 3.15 4.35 6.20
C PRO A 108 3.97 4.50 4.92
N GLY A 109 3.39 5.19 3.95
CA GLY A 109 4.08 5.54 2.72
C GLY A 109 3.19 5.54 1.50
N HIS A 110 2.40 4.49 1.26
CA HIS A 110 1.30 4.51 0.30
C HIS A 110 0.19 5.46 0.79
N SER A 111 -0.25 5.25 2.02
CA SER A 111 -1.08 6.18 2.79
C SER A 111 -0.47 6.39 4.18
N ALA A 112 -0.91 7.44 4.88
CA ALA A 112 -0.38 7.77 6.20
C ALA A 112 -0.87 6.82 7.30
N ASP A 113 -2.01 6.16 7.10
CA ASP A 113 -2.67 5.27 8.05
C ASP A 113 -2.40 3.77 7.76
N HIS A 114 -1.47 3.46 6.85
CA HIS A 114 -1.28 2.11 6.34
C HIS A 114 -0.71 1.15 7.40
N LEU A 115 -1.34 -0.03 7.50
CA LEU A 115 -0.89 -1.20 8.26
C LEU A 115 -0.65 -2.39 7.33
N CYS A 116 0.43 -3.11 7.54
CA CYS A 116 0.55 -4.50 7.11
C CYS A 116 0.19 -5.43 8.27
N PHE A 117 -0.23 -6.65 7.97
CA PHE A 117 -0.55 -7.66 8.99
C PHE A 117 0.37 -8.86 8.86
N TRP A 118 1.07 -9.19 9.95
CA TRP A 118 2.09 -10.23 10.00
C TRP A 118 1.64 -11.45 10.80
N LEU A 119 1.78 -12.62 10.20
CA LEU A 119 1.64 -13.91 10.89
C LEU A 119 3.03 -14.54 11.04
N ALA A 120 3.64 -14.32 12.20
CA ALA A 120 5.02 -14.69 12.47
C ALA A 120 5.28 -16.20 12.34
N GLY A 121 4.36 -17.04 12.84
CA GLY A 121 4.48 -18.51 12.79
C GLY A 121 4.56 -19.08 11.38
N ASP A 122 3.95 -18.42 10.41
CA ASP A 122 3.94 -18.82 9.00
C ASP A 122 4.88 -18.00 8.12
N ARG A 123 5.42 -16.91 8.66
CA ARG A 123 6.25 -15.93 7.94
C ARG A 123 5.52 -15.37 6.71
N VAL A 124 4.27 -14.94 6.87
CA VAL A 124 3.47 -14.34 5.81
C VAL A 124 2.99 -12.94 6.18
N VAL A 125 2.93 -12.04 5.20
CA VAL A 125 2.49 -10.66 5.37
C VAL A 125 1.30 -10.38 4.45
N PHE A 126 0.25 -9.78 5.00
CA PHE A 126 -0.81 -9.12 4.25
C PHE A 126 -0.38 -7.68 4.06
N THR A 127 -0.08 -7.31 2.82
CA THR A 127 0.64 -6.08 2.51
C THR A 127 -0.26 -4.90 2.14
N GLY A 128 -1.59 -5.13 2.07
CA GLY A 128 -2.47 -4.09 1.53
C GLY A 128 -1.88 -3.54 0.22
N ASP A 129 -1.80 -2.24 0.14
CA ASP A 129 -1.25 -1.54 -1.04
C ASP A 129 0.19 -1.07 -0.88
N LEU A 130 0.90 -1.51 0.16
CA LEU A 130 2.35 -1.28 0.25
C LEU A 130 3.09 -2.04 -0.87
N VAL A 131 2.73 -3.31 -1.10
CA VAL A 131 3.29 -4.15 -2.17
C VAL A 131 2.17 -4.92 -2.84
N LEU A 132 2.03 -4.77 -4.15
CA LEU A 132 1.01 -5.40 -4.99
C LEU A 132 1.53 -6.69 -5.63
N GLY A 133 0.62 -7.56 -6.07
CA GLY A 133 0.99 -8.79 -6.77
C GLY A 133 1.58 -8.54 -8.16
N LYS A 134 1.25 -7.40 -8.79
CA LYS A 134 1.75 -6.99 -10.11
C LYS A 134 1.94 -5.48 -10.16
N GLY A 135 2.91 -5.03 -10.96
CA GLY A 135 3.20 -3.60 -11.13
C GLY A 135 3.92 -3.00 -9.92
N SER A 136 3.69 -1.73 -9.65
CA SER A 136 4.22 -1.01 -8.50
C SER A 136 3.11 -0.25 -7.78
N SER A 137 3.21 -0.14 -6.47
CA SER A 137 2.28 0.65 -5.67
C SER A 137 2.38 2.14 -6.02
N MET A 138 1.30 2.86 -5.85
CA MET A 138 1.30 4.31 -5.96
C MET A 138 1.71 4.94 -4.62
N VAL A 139 2.56 5.95 -4.68
CA VAL A 139 2.92 6.80 -3.54
C VAL A 139 2.72 8.22 -3.98
N THR A 140 1.56 8.79 -3.68
CA THR A 140 1.09 10.04 -4.28
C THR A 140 1.02 11.15 -3.24
N TYR A 141 1.66 12.28 -3.54
CA TYR A 141 1.53 13.50 -2.75
C TYR A 141 0.08 14.04 -2.82
N PRO A 142 -0.50 14.59 -1.71
CA PRO A 142 0.14 14.79 -0.41
C PRO A 142 0.02 13.62 0.57
N GLU A 143 -0.76 12.60 0.28
CA GLU A 143 -1.06 11.51 1.20
C GLU A 143 0.12 10.54 1.38
N GLY A 144 0.78 10.20 0.28
CA GLY A 144 1.91 9.29 0.27
C GLY A 144 3.23 9.97 0.59
N ASN A 145 4.18 9.19 1.14
CA ASN A 145 5.52 9.64 1.50
C ASN A 145 6.57 8.60 1.11
N VAL A 146 7.46 8.95 0.17
CA VAL A 146 8.47 8.02 -0.37
C VAL A 146 9.50 7.61 0.67
N ALA A 147 9.90 8.51 1.58
CA ALA A 147 10.86 8.17 2.63
C ALA A 147 10.26 7.18 3.64
N ALA A 148 9.01 7.39 4.04
CA ALA A 148 8.28 6.46 4.89
C ALA A 148 8.06 5.12 4.19
N TYR A 149 7.70 5.13 2.91
CA TYR A 149 7.50 3.95 2.08
C TYR A 149 8.75 3.07 2.01
N LEU A 150 9.93 3.66 1.78
CA LEU A 150 11.21 2.94 1.75
C LEU A 150 11.51 2.31 3.12
N ARG A 151 11.32 3.03 4.23
CA ARG A 151 11.48 2.46 5.58
C ARG A 151 10.52 1.31 5.85
N SER A 152 9.28 1.40 5.34
CA SER A 152 8.28 0.34 5.45
C SER A 152 8.69 -0.91 4.67
N LEU A 153 9.26 -0.74 3.46
CA LEU A 153 9.83 -1.86 2.69
C LEU A 153 11.02 -2.49 3.41
N ASP A 154 12.00 -1.68 3.90
CA ASP A 154 13.16 -2.16 4.66
C ASP A 154 12.72 -2.97 5.89
N ARG A 155 11.67 -2.53 6.57
CA ARG A 155 11.07 -3.26 7.69
C ARG A 155 10.53 -4.62 7.28
N LEU A 156 9.78 -4.71 6.17
CA LEU A 156 9.27 -6.00 5.70
C LEU A 156 10.39 -6.93 5.24
N ILE A 157 11.43 -6.38 4.60
CA ILE A 157 12.64 -7.14 4.21
C ILE A 157 13.30 -7.76 5.44
N ALA A 158 13.44 -7.01 6.54
CA ALA A 158 14.04 -7.50 7.78
C ALA A 158 13.26 -8.63 8.46
N LEU A 159 11.97 -8.80 8.17
CA LEU A 159 11.15 -9.93 8.64
C LEU A 159 11.37 -11.21 7.83
N GLU A 160 12.02 -11.12 6.69
CA GLU A 160 12.25 -12.23 5.74
C GLU A 160 10.98 -13.05 5.47
N PRO A 161 9.88 -12.46 5.00
CA PRO A 161 8.64 -13.17 4.76
C PRO A 161 8.82 -14.22 3.66
N ARG A 162 8.02 -15.31 3.73
CA ARG A 162 7.99 -16.36 2.71
C ARG A 162 6.98 -16.05 1.61
N MET A 163 5.90 -15.34 1.95
CA MET A 163 4.80 -15.03 1.04
C MET A 163 4.18 -13.69 1.40
N LEU A 164 3.71 -12.95 0.38
CA LEU A 164 2.94 -11.73 0.53
C LEU A 164 1.52 -11.95 0.02
N PHE A 165 0.56 -11.40 0.73
CA PHE A 165 -0.86 -11.35 0.38
C PHE A 165 -1.26 -9.90 0.14
N PRO A 166 -1.24 -9.42 -1.12
CA PRO A 166 -1.45 -8.02 -1.47
C PRO A 166 -2.93 -7.63 -1.49
N GLY A 167 -3.22 -6.32 -1.41
CA GLY A 167 -4.55 -5.77 -1.63
C GLY A 167 -5.07 -6.01 -3.04
N HIS A 168 -4.18 -6.14 -4.03
CA HIS A 168 -4.53 -6.37 -5.43
C HIS A 168 -3.64 -7.43 -6.09
N TRP A 169 -4.20 -8.13 -7.10
CA TRP A 169 -3.60 -9.25 -7.86
C TRP A 169 -3.35 -10.49 -7.01
N ASP A 170 -2.53 -11.40 -7.53
CA ASP A 170 -2.29 -12.70 -6.89
C ASP A 170 -1.27 -12.61 -5.74
N PRO A 171 -1.31 -13.58 -4.80
CA PRO A 171 -0.26 -13.73 -3.79
C PRO A 171 1.12 -13.89 -4.40
N VAL A 172 2.13 -13.36 -3.70
CA VAL A 172 3.52 -13.39 -4.14
C VAL A 172 4.30 -14.43 -3.33
N THR A 173 4.74 -15.49 -4.00
CA THR A 173 5.53 -16.58 -3.39
C THR A 173 7.02 -16.26 -3.29
N SER A 174 7.52 -15.35 -4.14
CA SER A 174 8.91 -14.86 -4.13
C SER A 174 8.99 -13.55 -3.33
N ALA A 175 8.56 -13.58 -2.07
CA ALA A 175 8.36 -12.38 -1.25
C ALA A 175 9.61 -11.48 -1.19
N MET A 176 10.78 -12.04 -0.87
CA MET A 176 12.02 -11.27 -0.75
C MET A 176 12.41 -10.59 -2.07
N ALA A 177 12.35 -11.34 -3.18
CA ALA A 177 12.67 -10.78 -4.49
C ALA A 177 11.70 -9.64 -4.87
N LYS A 178 10.42 -9.76 -4.51
CA LYS A 178 9.41 -8.72 -4.76
C LYS A 178 9.63 -7.46 -3.93
N LEU A 179 9.98 -7.61 -2.67
CA LEU A 179 10.29 -6.47 -1.79
C LEU A 179 11.54 -5.73 -2.28
N GLU A 180 12.60 -6.43 -2.66
CA GLU A 180 13.81 -5.84 -3.22
C GLU A 180 13.57 -5.19 -4.59
N GLU A 181 12.73 -5.78 -5.45
CA GLU A 181 12.28 -5.17 -6.71
C GLU A 181 11.63 -3.80 -6.45
N TYR A 182 10.70 -3.73 -5.49
CA TYR A 182 10.00 -2.51 -5.14
C TYR A 182 10.94 -1.43 -4.60
N ARG A 183 11.84 -1.83 -3.69
CA ARG A 183 12.86 -0.95 -3.12
C ARG A 183 13.78 -0.38 -4.19
N THR A 184 14.33 -1.25 -5.03
CA THR A 184 15.21 -0.87 -6.13
C THR A 184 14.52 0.07 -7.11
N HIS A 185 13.31 -0.28 -7.54
CA HIS A 185 12.51 0.58 -8.44
C HIS A 185 12.30 1.98 -7.88
N ARG A 186 12.04 2.14 -6.56
CA ARG A 186 11.88 3.45 -5.94
C ARG A 186 13.18 4.26 -5.91
N LEU A 187 14.30 3.62 -5.58
CA LEU A 187 15.61 4.27 -5.56
C LEU A 187 16.08 4.68 -6.96
N GLU A 188 15.86 3.82 -7.96
CA GLU A 188 16.14 4.14 -9.36
C GLU A 188 15.29 5.31 -9.85
N ARG A 189 13.99 5.33 -9.51
CA ARG A 189 13.11 6.45 -9.84
C ARG A 189 13.59 7.75 -9.20
N GLU A 190 13.98 7.72 -7.94
CA GLU A 190 14.53 8.88 -7.24
C GLU A 190 15.80 9.40 -7.92
N ALA A 191 16.71 8.50 -8.30
CA ALA A 191 17.93 8.87 -9.03
C ALA A 191 17.61 9.52 -10.38
N GLN A 192 16.61 9.01 -11.12
CA GLN A 192 16.15 9.63 -12.38
C GLN A 192 15.58 11.04 -12.14
N VAL A 193 14.74 11.20 -11.13
CA VAL A 193 14.16 12.50 -10.76
C VAL A 193 15.27 13.51 -10.43
N LEU A 194 16.21 13.13 -9.59
CA LEU A 194 17.33 13.99 -9.21
C LEU A 194 18.20 14.35 -10.41
N ALA A 195 18.46 13.42 -11.32
CA ALA A 195 19.20 13.68 -12.56
C ALA A 195 18.49 14.71 -13.44
N GLU A 196 17.17 14.61 -13.58
CA GLU A 196 16.39 15.58 -14.38
C GLU A 196 16.30 16.96 -13.71
N VAL A 197 16.19 17.04 -12.39
CA VAL A 197 16.25 18.32 -11.66
C VAL A 197 17.60 19.01 -11.89
N ARG A 198 18.71 18.26 -11.90
CA ARG A 198 20.07 18.81 -12.16
C ARG A 198 20.26 19.42 -13.55
N ARG A 199 19.36 19.14 -14.49
CA ARG A 199 19.40 19.75 -15.84
C ARG A 199 18.91 21.21 -15.86
N GLY A 200 18.25 21.65 -14.81
CA GLY A 200 17.76 23.02 -14.62
C GLY A 200 16.40 23.10 -13.93
N PRO A 201 16.03 24.30 -13.48
CA PRO A 201 14.76 24.55 -12.80
C PRO A 201 13.57 24.04 -13.62
N SER A 202 12.64 23.35 -12.97
CA SER A 202 11.52 22.71 -13.66
C SER A 202 10.33 22.49 -12.72
N THR A 203 9.13 22.50 -13.27
CA THR A 203 7.92 22.10 -12.56
C THR A 203 7.82 20.58 -12.41
N ALA A 204 7.03 20.09 -11.45
CA ALA A 204 6.75 18.66 -11.30
C ALA A 204 6.21 18.05 -12.60
N ARG A 205 5.31 18.76 -13.28
CA ARG A 205 4.71 18.31 -14.56
C ARG A 205 5.75 18.15 -15.68
N GLU A 206 6.69 19.08 -15.81
CA GLU A 206 7.76 18.97 -16.79
C GLU A 206 8.71 17.82 -16.49
N LEU A 207 9.06 17.63 -15.20
CA LEU A 207 9.86 16.49 -14.75
C LEU A 207 9.13 15.16 -15.03
N THR A 208 7.82 15.09 -14.76
CA THR A 208 7.00 13.92 -15.05
C THR A 208 7.07 13.55 -16.54
N ARG A 209 6.87 14.52 -17.43
CA ARG A 209 6.94 14.26 -18.87
C ARG A 209 8.32 13.80 -19.33
N ARG A 210 9.39 14.30 -18.72
CA ARG A 210 10.76 13.87 -19.06
C ARG A 210 11.08 12.46 -18.56
N VAL A 211 10.63 12.12 -17.36
CA VAL A 211 10.92 10.82 -16.72
C VAL A 211 10.03 9.70 -17.26
N TYR A 212 8.74 9.97 -17.49
CA TYR A 212 7.79 8.95 -17.95
C TYR A 212 7.56 8.93 -19.47
N GLY A 213 8.02 9.97 -20.16
CA GLY A 213 7.90 10.09 -21.60
C GLY A 213 6.58 10.69 -22.09
N PRO A 214 6.51 11.08 -23.39
CA PRO A 214 5.36 11.79 -23.96
C PRO A 214 4.14 10.88 -24.22
N ALA A 215 4.29 9.56 -24.15
CA ALA A 215 3.23 8.60 -24.46
C ALA A 215 2.27 8.34 -23.28
N LEU A 216 2.51 8.98 -22.12
CA LEU A 216 1.65 8.84 -20.97
C LEU A 216 0.32 9.59 -21.20
N GLY A 217 -0.81 8.86 -21.19
CA GLY A 217 -2.14 9.47 -21.30
C GLY A 217 -2.44 10.45 -20.16
N GLU A 218 -3.33 11.42 -20.40
CA GLU A 218 -3.59 12.52 -19.43
C GLU A 218 -4.05 12.00 -18.05
N GLU A 219 -4.85 10.94 -17.97
CA GLU A 219 -5.28 10.36 -16.69
C GLU A 219 -4.10 9.81 -15.89
N LEU A 220 -3.21 9.08 -16.55
CA LEU A 220 -2.00 8.54 -15.94
C LEU A 220 -0.98 9.65 -15.65
N LEU A 221 -1.00 10.74 -16.41
CA LEU A 221 -0.11 11.87 -16.20
C LEU A 221 -0.37 12.55 -14.86
N VAL A 222 -1.62 12.71 -14.45
CA VAL A 222 -1.98 13.27 -13.14
C VAL A 222 -1.44 12.40 -12.00
N ALA A 223 -1.68 11.12 -12.05
CA ALA A 223 -1.19 10.18 -11.04
C ALA A 223 0.35 10.11 -10.99
N ALA A 224 1.00 10.16 -12.17
CA ALA A 224 2.46 10.21 -12.27
C ALA A 224 3.03 11.52 -11.74
N GLU A 225 2.36 12.66 -11.94
CA GLU A 225 2.76 13.95 -11.37
C GLU A 225 2.66 13.95 -9.84
N MET A 226 1.60 13.37 -9.28
CA MET A 226 1.47 13.22 -7.83
C MET A 226 2.59 12.33 -7.25
N THR A 227 2.95 11.25 -7.96
CA THR A 227 4.08 10.39 -7.58
C THR A 227 5.43 11.14 -7.73
N MET A 228 5.58 11.94 -8.80
CA MET A 228 6.75 12.80 -8.99
C MET A 228 6.92 13.78 -7.82
N ARG A 229 5.83 14.43 -7.40
CA ARG A 229 5.83 15.34 -6.25
C ARG A 229 6.27 14.63 -4.97
N ALA A 230 5.81 13.40 -4.71
CA ALA A 230 6.22 12.65 -3.53
C ALA A 230 7.74 12.35 -3.50
N HIS A 231 8.36 12.10 -4.68
CA HIS A 231 9.82 11.99 -4.77
C HIS A 231 10.53 13.33 -4.58
N LEU A 232 9.99 14.41 -5.14
CA LEU A 232 10.56 15.75 -5.02
C LEU A 232 10.52 16.24 -3.57
N GLU A 233 9.40 16.03 -2.84
CA GLU A 233 9.30 16.35 -1.40
C GLU A 233 10.41 15.66 -0.60
N LYS A 234 10.61 14.34 -0.82
CA LYS A 234 11.71 13.62 -0.17
C LYS A 234 13.08 14.24 -0.48
N LEU A 235 13.32 14.60 -1.74
CA LEU A 235 14.59 15.22 -2.14
C LEU A 235 14.77 16.63 -1.55
N VAL A 236 13.67 17.36 -1.33
CA VAL A 236 13.67 18.65 -0.62
C VAL A 236 14.00 18.46 0.85
N ASP A 237 13.33 17.51 1.51
CA ASP A 237 13.59 17.18 2.93
C ASP A 237 15.04 16.73 3.16
N GLU A 238 15.65 16.07 2.18
CA GLU A 238 17.06 15.66 2.20
C GLU A 238 18.03 16.78 1.81
N GLY A 239 17.54 17.96 1.48
CA GLY A 239 18.37 19.09 1.07
C GLY A 239 19.08 18.91 -0.28
N LYS A 240 18.64 17.99 -1.13
CA LYS A 240 19.20 17.74 -2.48
C LYS A 240 18.56 18.62 -3.55
N VAL A 241 17.33 19.03 -3.32
CA VAL A 241 16.49 19.87 -4.18
C VAL A 241 15.91 21.00 -3.33
N ARG A 242 15.64 22.13 -3.93
CA ARG A 242 14.89 23.22 -3.29
C ARG A 242 13.71 23.62 -4.14
N MET A 243 12.65 24.05 -3.48
CA MET A 243 11.48 24.66 -4.12
C MET A 243 11.68 26.17 -4.20
N VAL A 244 11.38 26.74 -5.37
CA VAL A 244 11.48 28.18 -5.62
C VAL A 244 10.29 28.68 -6.43
N GLY A 245 10.18 30.00 -6.58
CA GLY A 245 9.09 30.64 -7.32
C GLY A 245 7.92 31.07 -6.43
N PRO A 246 6.95 31.82 -6.97
CA PRO A 246 5.89 32.48 -6.20
C PRO A 246 4.97 31.53 -5.43
N GLN A 247 4.85 30.28 -5.86
CA GLN A 247 3.98 29.24 -5.27
C GLN A 247 4.76 27.98 -4.90
N ASN A 248 6.10 28.04 -4.82
CA ASN A 248 6.97 26.87 -4.61
C ASN A 248 6.71 25.74 -5.63
N GLU A 249 6.51 26.10 -6.90
CA GLU A 249 6.16 25.13 -7.94
C GLU A 249 7.37 24.70 -8.79
N ILE A 250 8.50 25.37 -8.64
CA ILE A 250 9.73 25.10 -9.40
C ILE A 250 10.72 24.40 -8.50
N PHE A 251 11.25 23.30 -8.98
CA PHE A 251 12.26 22.49 -8.31
C PHE A 251 13.60 22.68 -9.00
N GLU A 252 14.64 22.95 -8.22
CA GLU A 252 16.01 23.11 -8.71
C GLU A 252 17.02 22.48 -7.76
N PRO A 253 18.26 22.22 -8.23
CA PRO A 253 19.28 21.66 -7.36
C PRO A 253 19.54 22.57 -6.15
N ALA A 254 19.69 21.98 -4.95
CA ALA A 254 20.16 22.75 -3.81
C ALA A 254 21.61 23.24 -4.07
N THR A 255 21.85 24.54 -3.90
CA THR A 255 23.18 25.13 -4.07
C THR A 255 24.09 24.66 -2.92
N GLY A 256 25.12 23.85 -3.23
CA GLY A 256 26.11 23.44 -2.23
C GLY A 256 26.73 22.06 -2.40
N GLN A 257 26.32 21.28 -3.38
CA GLN A 257 26.96 20.00 -3.71
C GLN A 257 27.45 19.99 -5.17
N VAL A 258 28.49 20.74 -5.44
CA VAL A 258 29.39 20.54 -6.59
C VAL A 258 30.66 19.94 -6.00
N SER A 259 30.78 18.62 -6.06
CA SER A 259 32.06 17.93 -5.95
C SER A 259 31.99 16.62 -6.71
#